data_04ec59ee7e855dee693a8f6d8b6058a2
#
_entry.id   04ec59ee7e855dee693a8f6d8b6058a2
#
_cell.length_a   1.000
_cell.length_b   1.000
_cell.length_c   1.000
_cell.angle_alpha   90.00
_cell.angle_beta   90.00
_cell.angle_gamma   90.00
#
_symmetry.space_group_name_H-M   'P 1'
#
loop_
_entity.id
_entity.type
_entity.pdbx_description
1 polymer ?
#
loop_
_entity_poly.entity_id
_entity_poly.type
_entity_poly.pdbx_seq_one_letter_code
_entity_poly.pdbx_strand_id
1 'polypeptide(L)'
;MGERMFKLYKKYLKCYKKHVILGPLFKLVEAVFELLVPLVIARIINEGLNNSLLTEEEKYRFILQNGGLLFLFAGIGLCSTLVCQFFASRASQGFGTALRDDLYEHINTLSFKELDQFGASSLLTRMNSDINNLQQSVAMLIRLVVRAPFLVIGATILSFLVSWKAGILFLGTGILLFVIIFMIMLYTIPRNKKAQAKLDTVTSITKENLSGNRVVRAFSRQALEFRRFVDENVSLKNLLSKIGKINALLNPMTFVVTNLAIVGVLYLGGYEFQLGNLNQGDITSLYNYLLQIQLAIMVVANLVVIFTKASASAGRVNEVFQSKSSIVEGTCSTPATEVPFVFKDVSFRYSKNAKPALSHASFTILKGMTVGIIGGTGSGKSTLIHLMNRFYDRDEGSILFYGRDIKEYQQEFIVERIAVVMQKAILFSGTVKENLLWGKADATDEEIQQALQNSMSLEFVEKLDQKENTMLYQGGSNLSGGQKQRLSIARALIKDSPILILDDSSSALDYKTELSLRNHIKALQKTTILISQRASSILHADLILVLHQGEIVGTGTHKELLESCPVYQEICDSQDLGGAAYEN
;
A
#
# COMPACT_ATOMS: atom_id res chain seq x y z
N MET A 1 14.68 9.31 11.37
CA MET A 1 13.27 9.13 10.94
C MET A 1 12.63 10.45 10.43
N GLY A 2 12.72 11.55 11.13
CA GLY A 2 12.16 12.85 10.71
C GLY A 2 12.72 13.40 9.39
N GLU A 3 14.00 13.16 9.10
CA GLU A 3 14.65 13.62 7.87
C GLU A 3 14.01 13.08 6.58
N ARG A 4 13.61 11.79 6.57
CA ARG A 4 12.94 11.17 5.42
C ARG A 4 11.57 11.78 5.15
N MET A 5 10.79 12.01 6.19
CA MET A 5 9.49 12.68 6.12
C MET A 5 9.67 14.13 5.59
N PHE A 6 10.66 14.85 6.10
CA PHE A 6 10.94 16.21 5.67
C PHE A 6 11.35 16.28 4.18
N LYS A 7 12.15 15.31 3.69
CA LYS A 7 12.49 15.21 2.25
C LYS A 7 11.25 15.05 1.37
N LEU A 8 10.30 14.18 1.78
CA LEU A 8 9.02 14.02 1.06
C LEU A 8 8.21 15.32 1.07
N TYR A 9 8.09 15.98 2.23
CA TYR A 9 7.39 17.26 2.32
C TYR A 9 8.03 18.32 1.42
N LYS A 10 9.34 18.45 1.44
CA LYS A 10 10.08 19.40 0.60
C LYS A 10 9.87 19.15 -0.89
N LYS A 11 9.83 17.87 -1.32
CA LYS A 11 9.60 17.49 -2.73
C LYS A 11 8.17 17.83 -3.16
N TYR A 12 7.17 17.32 -2.47
CA TYR A 12 5.78 17.34 -2.95
C TYR A 12 4.99 18.60 -2.55
N LEU A 13 5.39 19.32 -1.49
CA LEU A 13 4.75 20.59 -1.13
C LEU A 13 5.33 21.79 -1.89
N LYS A 14 6.34 21.58 -2.74
CA LYS A 14 6.94 22.66 -3.53
C LYS A 14 5.90 23.41 -4.39
N CYS A 15 4.95 22.70 -5.00
CA CYS A 15 3.86 23.27 -5.79
C CYS A 15 2.81 23.99 -4.92
N TYR A 16 2.74 23.68 -3.62
CA TYR A 16 1.76 24.20 -2.67
C TYR A 16 2.36 25.20 -1.67
N LYS A 17 3.53 25.80 -1.96
CA LYS A 17 4.23 26.72 -1.04
C LYS A 17 3.34 27.85 -0.50
N LYS A 18 2.54 28.47 -1.38
CA LYS A 18 1.60 29.52 -0.94
C LYS A 18 0.59 29.01 0.10
N HIS A 19 0.07 27.81 -0.08
CA HIS A 19 -0.92 27.22 0.82
C HIS A 19 -0.29 26.82 2.17
N VAL A 20 0.96 26.33 2.15
CA VAL A 20 1.72 25.94 3.35
C VAL A 20 2.16 27.14 4.20
N ILE A 21 2.32 28.31 3.58
CA ILE A 21 2.70 29.55 4.29
C ILE A 21 1.44 30.32 4.73
N LEU A 22 0.49 30.55 3.81
CA LEU A 22 -0.70 31.35 4.10
C LEU A 22 -1.65 30.63 5.07
N GLY A 23 -1.78 29.29 4.99
CA GLY A 23 -2.61 28.53 5.90
C GLY A 23 -2.28 28.77 7.38
N PRO A 24 -1.04 28.51 7.84
CA PRO A 24 -0.63 28.84 9.20
C PRO A 24 -0.73 30.32 9.56
N LEU A 25 -0.49 31.24 8.60
CA LEU A 25 -0.63 32.67 8.84
C LEU A 25 -2.08 33.04 9.22
N PHE A 26 -3.07 32.58 8.43
CA PHE A 26 -4.49 32.79 8.78
C PHE A 26 -4.85 32.11 10.11
N LYS A 27 -4.24 30.97 10.42
CA LYS A 27 -4.46 30.29 11.69
C LYS A 27 -3.84 31.05 12.87
N LEU A 28 -2.74 31.78 12.64
CA LEU A 28 -2.18 32.72 13.64
C LEU A 28 -3.08 33.94 13.83
N VAL A 29 -3.64 34.49 12.76
CA VAL A 29 -4.60 35.60 12.86
C VAL A 29 -5.79 35.19 13.75
N GLU A 30 -6.39 34.02 13.50
CA GLU A 30 -7.43 33.46 14.37
C GLU A 30 -6.99 33.37 15.82
N ALA A 31 -5.78 32.82 16.09
CA ALA A 31 -5.25 32.66 17.44
C ALA A 31 -5.01 34.01 18.15
N VAL A 32 -4.60 35.05 17.42
CA VAL A 32 -4.46 36.40 17.99
C VAL A 32 -5.83 36.93 18.42
N PHE A 33 -6.84 36.85 17.58
CA PHE A 33 -8.20 37.31 17.95
C PHE A 33 -8.78 36.48 19.11
N GLU A 34 -8.53 35.16 19.14
CA GLU A 34 -8.92 34.30 20.24
C GLU A 34 -8.28 34.72 21.59
N LEU A 35 -7.02 35.17 21.57
CA LEU A 35 -6.32 35.69 22.74
C LEU A 35 -6.79 37.10 23.15
N LEU A 36 -7.33 37.90 22.22
CA LEU A 36 -7.86 39.23 22.51
C LEU A 36 -9.27 39.19 23.12
N VAL A 37 -10.06 38.12 22.89
CA VAL A 37 -11.43 37.99 23.44
C VAL A 37 -11.46 38.14 24.95
N PRO A 38 -10.64 37.46 25.78
CA PRO A 38 -10.65 37.62 27.23
C PRO A 38 -10.35 39.07 27.68
N LEU A 39 -9.50 39.80 26.97
CA LEU A 39 -9.20 41.20 27.27
C LEU A 39 -10.41 42.12 27.05
N VAL A 40 -11.16 41.90 25.97
CA VAL A 40 -12.40 42.68 25.72
C VAL A 40 -13.47 42.34 26.77
N ILE A 41 -13.58 41.05 27.16
CA ILE A 41 -14.48 40.64 28.24
C ILE A 41 -14.09 41.33 29.55
N ALA A 42 -12.80 41.35 29.90
CA ALA A 42 -12.28 42.05 31.05
C ALA A 42 -12.65 43.54 31.03
N ARG A 43 -12.50 44.17 29.86
CA ARG A 43 -12.86 45.58 29.65
C ARG A 43 -14.36 45.83 29.86
N ILE A 44 -15.24 44.97 29.34
CA ILE A 44 -16.69 45.06 29.52
C ILE A 44 -17.04 45.00 31.03
N ILE A 45 -16.37 44.10 31.77
CA ILE A 45 -16.64 43.96 33.21
C ILE A 45 -16.11 45.16 34.00
N ASN A 46 -14.85 45.57 33.74
CA ASN A 46 -14.20 46.61 34.52
C ASN A 46 -14.74 48.01 34.22
N GLU A 47 -14.86 48.37 32.93
CA GLU A 47 -15.22 49.73 32.50
C GLU A 47 -16.74 49.88 32.25
N GLY A 48 -17.43 48.78 31.89
CA GLY A 48 -18.88 48.80 31.61
C GLY A 48 -19.73 48.52 32.83
N LEU A 49 -19.56 47.30 33.43
CA LEU A 49 -20.47 46.86 34.51
C LEU A 49 -20.12 47.49 35.85
N ASN A 50 -18.84 47.55 36.21
CA ASN A 50 -18.38 47.97 37.54
C ASN A 50 -18.09 49.45 37.66
N ASN A 51 -18.24 50.24 36.60
CA ASN A 51 -17.99 51.68 36.65
C ASN A 51 -19.20 52.40 37.21
N SER A 52 -19.07 52.90 38.47
CA SER A 52 -20.11 53.65 39.15
C SER A 52 -20.29 55.08 38.65
N LEU A 53 -19.41 55.56 37.79
CA LEU A 53 -19.46 56.94 37.25
C LEU A 53 -20.37 57.03 35.99
N LEU A 54 -20.69 55.89 35.38
CA LEU A 54 -21.52 55.85 34.16
C LEU A 54 -23.00 55.69 34.52
N THR A 55 -23.85 56.40 33.75
CA THR A 55 -25.29 56.17 33.78
C THR A 55 -25.66 54.80 33.19
N GLU A 56 -26.81 54.25 33.55
CA GLU A 56 -27.23 52.92 33.04
C GLU A 56 -27.29 52.87 31.49
N GLU A 57 -27.65 54.02 30.87
CA GLU A 57 -27.71 54.13 29.39
C GLU A 57 -26.29 54.13 28.75
N GLU A 58 -25.33 54.79 29.38
CA GLU A 58 -23.92 54.76 28.96
C GLU A 58 -23.27 53.37 29.15
N LYS A 59 -23.58 52.71 30.26
CA LYS A 59 -23.13 51.29 30.47
C LYS A 59 -23.67 50.38 29.40
N TYR A 60 -24.97 50.48 29.10
CA TYR A 60 -25.59 49.67 28.05
C TYR A 60 -24.97 49.95 26.68
N ARG A 61 -24.75 51.19 26.33
CA ARG A 61 -24.07 51.58 25.08
C ARG A 61 -22.62 51.02 25.00
N PHE A 62 -21.87 51.11 26.09
CA PHE A 62 -20.52 50.61 26.17
C PHE A 62 -20.45 49.08 26.01
N ILE A 63 -21.35 48.35 26.67
CA ILE A 63 -21.48 46.90 26.57
C ILE A 63 -21.85 46.49 25.13
N LEU A 64 -22.79 47.20 24.51
CA LEU A 64 -23.23 46.92 23.15
C LEU A 64 -22.08 47.15 22.13
N GLN A 65 -21.30 48.23 22.26
CA GLN A 65 -20.15 48.51 21.42
C GLN A 65 -19.05 47.46 21.53
N ASN A 66 -18.68 47.09 22.75
CA ASN A 66 -17.67 46.04 22.98
C ASN A 66 -18.22 44.64 22.64
N GLY A 67 -19.51 44.40 22.81
CA GLY A 67 -20.19 43.21 22.31
C GLY A 67 -20.10 43.12 20.78
N GLY A 68 -20.33 44.22 20.08
CA GLY A 68 -20.14 44.35 18.63
C GLY A 68 -18.68 44.03 18.21
N LEU A 69 -17.70 44.46 19.01
CA LEU A 69 -16.28 44.13 18.79
C LEU A 69 -15.99 42.63 18.93
N LEU A 70 -16.62 41.95 19.92
CA LEU A 70 -16.52 40.49 20.07
C LEU A 70 -17.11 39.75 18.86
N PHE A 71 -18.25 40.21 18.33
CA PHE A 71 -18.83 39.68 17.10
C PHE A 71 -17.90 39.88 15.90
N LEU A 72 -17.25 41.03 15.80
CA LEU A 72 -16.26 41.29 14.76
C LEU A 72 -15.07 40.31 14.88
N PHE A 73 -14.54 40.11 16.08
CA PHE A 73 -13.42 39.16 16.32
C PHE A 73 -13.84 37.73 15.96
N ALA A 74 -15.05 37.32 16.34
CA ALA A 74 -15.60 36.02 15.97
C ALA A 74 -15.73 35.88 14.44
N GLY A 75 -16.21 36.92 13.76
CA GLY A 75 -16.32 36.93 12.30
C GLY A 75 -14.96 36.83 11.59
N ILE A 76 -13.96 37.61 12.03
CA ILE A 76 -12.58 37.53 11.49
C ILE A 76 -11.98 36.15 11.78
N GLY A 77 -12.16 35.63 12.99
CA GLY A 77 -11.70 34.28 13.37
C GLY A 77 -12.32 33.19 12.50
N LEU A 78 -13.63 33.25 12.27
CA LEU A 78 -14.34 32.33 11.39
C LEU A 78 -13.82 32.38 9.95
N CYS A 79 -13.72 33.57 9.36
CA CYS A 79 -13.20 33.76 8.01
C CYS A 79 -11.75 33.22 7.91
N SER A 80 -10.91 33.55 8.88
CA SER A 80 -9.52 33.08 8.94
C SER A 80 -9.43 31.55 9.04
N THR A 81 -10.31 30.93 9.83
CA THR A 81 -10.40 29.48 9.95
C THR A 81 -10.82 28.83 8.63
N LEU A 82 -11.86 29.35 7.96
CA LEU A 82 -12.32 28.82 6.67
C LEU A 82 -11.24 28.89 5.60
N VAL A 83 -10.53 30.02 5.52
CA VAL A 83 -9.40 30.19 4.57
C VAL A 83 -8.27 29.22 4.90
N CYS A 84 -7.89 29.06 6.18
CA CYS A 84 -6.88 28.09 6.60
C CYS A 84 -7.30 26.66 6.24
N GLN A 85 -8.57 26.28 6.50
CA GLN A 85 -9.09 24.96 6.18
C GLN A 85 -9.03 24.67 4.68
N PHE A 86 -9.39 25.64 3.85
CA PHE A 86 -9.29 25.53 2.39
C PHE A 86 -7.84 25.29 1.95
N PHE A 87 -6.88 26.08 2.45
CA PHE A 87 -5.47 25.92 2.09
C PHE A 87 -4.90 24.59 2.60
N ALA A 88 -5.22 24.21 3.83
CA ALA A 88 -4.76 22.97 4.42
C ALA A 88 -5.32 21.74 3.67
N SER A 89 -6.60 21.77 3.31
CA SER A 89 -7.23 20.71 2.53
C SER A 89 -6.59 20.58 1.14
N ARG A 90 -6.45 21.68 0.42
CA ARG A 90 -5.89 21.68 -0.93
C ARG A 90 -4.43 21.22 -0.95
N ALA A 91 -3.61 21.68 -0.01
CA ALA A 91 -2.21 21.26 0.11
C ALA A 91 -2.07 19.80 0.50
N SER A 92 -2.86 19.31 1.47
CA SER A 92 -2.78 17.92 1.94
C SER A 92 -3.31 16.93 0.91
N GLN A 93 -4.43 17.24 0.24
CA GLN A 93 -4.97 16.39 -0.83
C GLN A 93 -4.02 16.34 -2.02
N GLY A 94 -3.54 17.50 -2.49
CA GLY A 94 -2.60 17.55 -3.59
C GLY A 94 -1.27 16.86 -3.29
N PHE A 95 -0.77 16.95 -2.05
CA PHE A 95 0.37 16.18 -1.59
C PHE A 95 0.12 14.67 -1.70
N GLY A 96 -1.05 14.21 -1.21
CA GLY A 96 -1.41 12.79 -1.23
C GLY A 96 -1.55 12.24 -2.65
N THR A 97 -2.18 13.00 -3.56
CA THR A 97 -2.32 12.62 -4.97
C THR A 97 -0.96 12.52 -5.65
N ALA A 98 -0.14 13.57 -5.60
CA ALA A 98 1.17 13.57 -6.25
C ALA A 98 2.10 12.45 -5.72
N LEU A 99 2.01 12.16 -4.41
CA LEU A 99 2.79 11.08 -3.82
C LEU A 99 2.29 9.68 -4.26
N ARG A 100 0.97 9.51 -4.47
CA ARG A 100 0.41 8.24 -5.01
C ARG A 100 0.80 8.04 -6.47
N ASP A 101 0.71 9.07 -7.26
CA ASP A 101 1.05 9.02 -8.69
C ASP A 101 2.52 8.64 -8.87
N ASP A 102 3.44 9.36 -8.23
CA ASP A 102 4.88 9.03 -8.28
C ASP A 102 5.19 7.63 -7.72
N LEU A 103 4.51 7.21 -6.63
CA LEU A 103 4.74 5.89 -6.05
C LEU A 103 4.23 4.78 -6.96
N TYR A 104 3.08 4.97 -7.60
CA TYR A 104 2.53 4.02 -8.55
C TYR A 104 3.41 3.90 -9.80
N GLU A 105 3.85 5.02 -10.35
CA GLU A 105 4.79 5.06 -11.46
C GLU A 105 6.08 4.30 -11.11
N HIS A 106 6.66 4.60 -9.94
CA HIS A 106 7.88 3.92 -9.49
C HIS A 106 7.69 2.42 -9.29
N ILE A 107 6.56 1.97 -8.71
CA ILE A 107 6.24 0.54 -8.56
C ILE A 107 6.23 -0.17 -9.91
N ASN A 108 5.69 0.47 -10.95
CA ASN A 108 5.63 -0.10 -12.29
C ASN A 108 7.01 -0.17 -13.00
N THR A 109 8.03 0.54 -12.49
CA THR A 109 9.41 0.42 -12.99
C THR A 109 10.21 -0.68 -12.30
N LEU A 110 9.70 -1.28 -11.21
CA LEU A 110 10.37 -2.33 -10.47
C LEU A 110 10.27 -3.67 -11.19
N SER A 111 11.31 -4.50 -11.08
CA SER A 111 11.29 -5.86 -11.59
C SER A 111 10.50 -6.81 -10.67
N PHE A 112 10.20 -8.00 -11.17
CA PHE A 112 9.48 -9.02 -10.39
C PHE A 112 10.16 -9.36 -9.07
N LYS A 113 11.49 -9.34 -9.03
CA LYS A 113 12.27 -9.60 -7.81
C LYS A 113 11.91 -8.64 -6.68
N GLU A 114 11.86 -7.34 -6.97
CA GLU A 114 11.50 -6.32 -5.98
C GLU A 114 10.01 -6.38 -5.63
N LEU A 115 9.14 -6.61 -6.62
CA LEU A 115 7.71 -6.77 -6.40
C LEU A 115 7.40 -7.96 -5.49
N ASP A 116 8.06 -9.09 -5.69
CA ASP A 116 7.92 -10.28 -4.85
C ASP A 116 8.48 -10.05 -3.44
N GLN A 117 9.59 -9.33 -3.32
CA GLN A 117 10.18 -8.97 -2.02
C GLN A 117 9.24 -8.11 -1.18
N PHE A 118 8.57 -7.12 -1.76
CA PHE A 118 7.60 -6.28 -1.06
C PHE A 118 6.27 -6.99 -0.84
N GLY A 119 5.80 -7.71 -1.83
CA GLY A 119 4.48 -8.32 -1.88
C GLY A 119 3.35 -7.31 -2.16
N ALA A 120 2.36 -7.71 -2.95
CA ALA A 120 1.27 -6.84 -3.41
C ALA A 120 0.47 -6.23 -2.24
N SER A 121 0.18 -6.98 -1.18
CA SER A 121 -0.57 -6.50 -0.01
C SER A 121 0.16 -5.39 0.75
N SER A 122 1.50 -5.49 0.85
CA SER A 122 2.34 -4.47 1.49
C SER A 122 2.39 -3.20 0.64
N LEU A 123 2.55 -3.32 -0.68
CA LEU A 123 2.52 -2.17 -1.60
C LEU A 123 1.18 -1.44 -1.56
N LEU A 124 0.05 -2.16 -1.56
CA LEU A 124 -1.28 -1.57 -1.38
C LEU A 124 -1.43 -0.83 -0.05
N THR A 125 -0.89 -1.38 1.04
CA THR A 125 -0.91 -0.70 2.35
C THR A 125 -0.11 0.60 2.30
N ARG A 126 1.06 0.60 1.63
CA ARG A 126 1.91 1.79 1.45
C ARG A 126 1.22 2.86 0.60
N MET A 127 0.55 2.46 -0.49
CA MET A 127 -0.19 3.37 -1.37
C MET A 127 -1.43 4.01 -0.71
N ASN A 128 -2.12 3.27 0.16
CA ASN A 128 -3.34 3.74 0.79
C ASN A 128 -3.09 4.27 2.22
N SER A 129 -2.83 3.39 3.16
CA SER A 129 -2.77 3.73 4.58
C SER A 129 -1.60 4.65 4.92
N ASP A 130 -0.40 4.36 4.38
CA ASP A 130 0.79 5.14 4.70
C ASP A 130 0.74 6.54 4.09
N ILE A 131 0.27 6.67 2.85
CA ILE A 131 0.08 7.98 2.23
C ILE A 131 -1.01 8.78 2.95
N ASN A 132 -2.12 8.15 3.39
CA ASN A 132 -3.15 8.81 4.17
C ASN A 132 -2.62 9.35 5.51
N ASN A 133 -1.76 8.60 6.21
CA ASN A 133 -1.11 9.07 7.43
C ASN A 133 -0.22 10.29 7.17
N LEU A 134 0.53 10.29 6.06
CA LEU A 134 1.36 11.42 5.64
C LEU A 134 0.49 12.62 5.25
N GLN A 135 -0.57 12.42 4.51
CA GLN A 135 -1.54 13.45 4.10
C GLN A 135 -2.19 14.10 5.32
N GLN A 136 -2.62 13.30 6.30
CA GLN A 136 -3.18 13.81 7.55
C GLN A 136 -2.17 14.66 8.32
N SER A 137 -0.91 14.24 8.37
CA SER A 137 0.13 14.99 9.06
C SER A 137 0.43 16.34 8.37
N VAL A 138 0.35 16.44 7.03
CA VAL A 138 0.44 17.71 6.31
C VAL A 138 -0.72 18.64 6.68
N ALA A 139 -1.96 18.12 6.73
CA ALA A 139 -3.10 18.92 7.14
C ALA A 139 -2.93 19.47 8.58
N MET A 140 -2.46 18.63 9.51
CA MET A 140 -2.23 19.02 10.90
C MET A 140 -1.04 19.97 11.06
N LEU A 141 0.00 19.82 10.22
CA LEU A 141 1.12 20.74 10.15
C LEU A 141 0.63 22.18 9.89
N ILE A 142 -0.24 22.34 8.88
CA ILE A 142 -0.75 23.65 8.46
C ILE A 142 -1.72 24.23 9.49
N ARG A 143 -2.55 23.39 10.12
CA ARG A 143 -3.64 23.84 11.00
C ARG A 143 -3.22 24.10 12.44
N LEU A 144 -2.38 23.23 13.02
CA LEU A 144 -2.23 23.15 14.47
C LEU A 144 -0.79 23.31 14.98
N VAL A 145 0.23 22.97 14.18
CA VAL A 145 1.61 22.97 14.65
C VAL A 145 2.09 24.37 15.07
N VAL A 146 1.62 25.39 14.38
CA VAL A 146 1.97 26.79 14.72
C VAL A 146 0.99 27.36 15.74
N ARG A 147 -0.32 27.05 15.62
CA ARG A 147 -1.36 27.61 16.50
C ARG A 147 -1.22 27.19 17.94
N ALA A 148 -1.01 25.89 18.21
CA ALA A 148 -1.04 25.40 19.59
C ALA A 148 0.10 25.97 20.47
N PRO A 149 1.39 25.98 20.04
CA PRO A 149 2.44 26.67 20.79
C PRO A 149 2.19 28.18 20.91
N PHE A 150 1.68 28.82 19.86
CA PHE A 150 1.38 30.24 19.87
C PHE A 150 0.34 30.61 20.93
N LEU A 151 -0.74 29.80 21.08
CA LEU A 151 -1.75 30.00 22.12
C LEU A 151 -1.16 29.83 23.52
N VAL A 152 -0.34 28.81 23.77
CA VAL A 152 0.29 28.59 25.08
C VAL A 152 1.21 29.74 25.45
N ILE A 153 2.09 30.15 24.54
CA ILE A 153 3.04 31.23 24.75
C ILE A 153 2.30 32.56 24.89
N GLY A 154 1.34 32.83 23.98
CA GLY A 154 0.56 34.07 23.99
C GLY A 154 -0.28 34.26 25.25
N ALA A 155 -1.02 33.20 25.66
CA ALA A 155 -1.79 33.24 26.90
C ALA A 155 -0.90 33.42 28.15
N THR A 156 0.30 32.80 28.16
CA THR A 156 1.27 32.99 29.26
C THR A 156 1.82 34.42 29.27
N ILE A 157 2.18 34.99 28.12
CA ILE A 157 2.68 36.38 28.04
C ILE A 157 1.57 37.35 28.49
N LEU A 158 0.34 37.17 28.00
CA LEU A 158 -0.79 38.02 28.39
C LEU A 158 -1.09 37.93 29.89
N SER A 159 -0.96 36.73 30.48
CA SER A 159 -1.11 36.58 31.93
C SER A 159 -0.05 37.32 32.74
N PHE A 160 1.21 37.39 32.24
CA PHE A 160 2.27 38.20 32.83
C PHE A 160 1.99 39.72 32.75
N LEU A 161 1.38 40.15 31.63
CA LEU A 161 1.00 41.56 31.46
C LEU A 161 -0.16 41.96 32.40
N VAL A 162 -1.07 41.05 32.70
CA VAL A 162 -2.14 41.30 33.69
C VAL A 162 -1.60 41.27 35.10
N SER A 163 -0.83 40.23 35.46
CA SER A 163 -0.19 40.11 36.78
C SER A 163 1.03 39.17 36.69
N TRP A 164 2.20 39.67 37.16
CA TRP A 164 3.41 38.87 37.20
C TRP A 164 3.29 37.60 38.07
N LYS A 165 2.49 37.68 39.18
CA LYS A 165 2.22 36.52 40.04
C LYS A 165 1.36 35.47 39.33
N ALA A 166 0.33 35.92 38.60
CA ALA A 166 -0.46 35.05 37.77
C ALA A 166 0.40 34.42 36.66
N GLY A 167 1.26 35.18 36.00
CA GLY A 167 2.19 34.69 34.97
C GLY A 167 3.09 33.54 35.43
N ILE A 168 3.63 33.62 36.63
CA ILE A 168 4.42 32.54 37.25
C ILE A 168 3.53 31.27 37.47
N LEU A 169 2.32 31.46 37.98
CA LEU A 169 1.37 30.35 38.18
C LEU A 169 1.06 29.65 36.84
N PHE A 170 0.84 30.42 35.75
CA PHE A 170 0.58 29.91 34.43
C PHE A 170 1.76 29.12 33.85
N LEU A 171 2.96 29.67 33.99
CA LEU A 171 4.18 28.99 33.56
C LEU A 171 4.34 27.65 34.29
N GLY A 172 4.17 27.65 35.63
CA GLY A 172 4.23 26.44 36.44
C GLY A 172 3.17 25.42 36.05
N THR A 173 1.93 25.88 35.83
CA THR A 173 0.81 25.03 35.38
C THR A 173 1.10 24.44 33.99
N GLY A 174 1.57 25.26 33.05
CA GLY A 174 1.90 24.79 31.69
C GLY A 174 3.01 23.74 31.70
N ILE A 175 4.09 23.96 32.48
CA ILE A 175 5.16 22.97 32.65
C ILE A 175 4.63 21.69 33.28
N LEU A 176 3.82 21.78 34.34
CA LEU A 176 3.28 20.62 35.04
C LEU A 176 2.36 19.80 34.11
N LEU A 177 1.48 20.45 33.37
CA LEU A 177 0.63 19.80 32.36
C LEU A 177 1.47 19.11 31.29
N PHE A 178 2.50 19.78 30.77
CA PHE A 178 3.41 19.21 29.79
C PHE A 178 4.11 17.95 30.31
N VAL A 179 4.63 18.00 31.55
CA VAL A 179 5.30 16.85 32.19
C VAL A 179 4.33 15.67 32.35
N ILE A 180 3.11 15.90 32.84
CA ILE A 180 2.09 14.84 33.01
C ILE A 180 1.80 14.17 31.67
N ILE A 181 1.51 14.96 30.64
CA ILE A 181 1.19 14.45 29.31
C ILE A 181 2.40 13.68 28.74
N PHE A 182 3.60 14.23 28.85
CA PHE A 182 4.82 13.60 28.37
C PHE A 182 5.10 12.26 29.07
N MET A 183 4.92 12.17 30.38
CA MET A 183 5.06 10.93 31.14
C MET A 183 4.05 9.86 30.69
N ILE A 184 2.78 10.24 30.51
CA ILE A 184 1.74 9.34 30.00
C ILE A 184 2.11 8.85 28.59
N MET A 185 2.60 9.73 27.72
CA MET A 185 3.02 9.37 26.37
C MET A 185 4.22 8.42 26.36
N LEU A 186 5.26 8.68 27.16
CA LEU A 186 6.41 7.79 27.28
C LEU A 186 6.01 6.37 27.73
N TYR A 187 4.98 6.26 28.57
CA TYR A 187 4.45 4.98 29.01
C TYR A 187 3.61 4.30 27.95
N THR A 188 2.75 5.02 27.25
CA THR A 188 1.73 4.47 26.37
C THR A 188 2.22 4.16 24.96
N ILE A 189 3.15 4.96 24.38
CA ILE A 189 3.66 4.78 23.02
C ILE A 189 4.27 3.38 22.80
N PRO A 190 5.22 2.89 23.63
CA PRO A 190 5.80 1.56 23.43
C PRO A 190 4.78 0.43 23.62
N ARG A 191 3.80 0.63 24.53
CA ARG A 191 2.72 -0.34 24.75
C ARG A 191 1.71 -0.38 23.62
N ASN A 192 1.38 0.75 23.02
CA ASN A 192 0.57 0.80 21.80
C ASN A 192 1.24 0.04 20.65
N LYS A 193 2.56 0.13 20.49
CA LYS A 193 3.30 -0.66 19.50
C LYS A 193 3.17 -2.16 19.75
N LYS A 194 3.25 -2.59 21.03
CA LYS A 194 3.03 -3.99 21.41
C LYS A 194 1.58 -4.44 21.18
N ALA A 195 0.61 -3.56 21.46
CA ALA A 195 -0.80 -3.83 21.22
C ALA A 195 -1.09 -4.00 19.73
N GLN A 196 -0.47 -3.19 18.88
CA GLN A 196 -0.58 -3.33 17.44
C GLN A 196 -0.03 -4.68 16.96
N ALA A 197 1.15 -5.11 17.43
CA ALA A 197 1.70 -6.42 17.10
C ALA A 197 0.79 -7.58 17.54
N LYS A 198 0.14 -7.45 18.71
CA LYS A 198 -0.85 -8.44 19.17
C LYS A 198 -2.12 -8.43 18.32
N LEU A 199 -2.59 -7.26 17.90
CA LEU A 199 -3.72 -7.12 16.97
C LEU A 199 -3.40 -7.78 15.62
N ASP A 200 -2.19 -7.61 15.11
CA ASP A 200 -1.73 -8.25 13.88
C ASP A 200 -1.74 -9.79 14.02
N THR A 201 -1.35 -10.33 15.20
CA THR A 201 -1.43 -11.77 15.50
C THR A 201 -2.90 -12.25 15.51
N VAL A 202 -3.81 -11.55 16.19
CA VAL A 202 -5.24 -11.90 16.22
C VAL A 202 -5.84 -11.86 14.81
N THR A 203 -5.48 -10.84 14.02
CA THR A 203 -5.92 -10.71 12.62
C THR A 203 -5.39 -11.86 11.75
N SER A 204 -4.14 -12.27 11.95
CA SER A 204 -3.53 -13.40 11.24
C SER A 204 -4.25 -14.71 11.56
N ILE A 205 -4.53 -15.00 12.84
CA ILE A 205 -5.29 -16.18 13.26
C ILE A 205 -6.69 -16.18 12.64
N THR A 206 -7.36 -15.03 12.64
CA THR A 206 -8.69 -14.89 12.03
C THR A 206 -8.65 -15.15 10.52
N LYS A 207 -7.66 -14.57 9.82
CA LYS A 207 -7.47 -14.78 8.37
C LYS A 207 -7.17 -16.24 8.05
N GLU A 208 -6.29 -16.88 8.82
CA GLU A 208 -5.94 -18.30 8.69
C GLU A 208 -7.18 -19.19 8.87
N ASN A 209 -7.98 -18.93 9.92
CA ASN A 209 -9.21 -19.66 10.20
C ASN A 209 -10.25 -19.49 9.09
N LEU A 210 -10.50 -18.26 8.63
CA LEU A 210 -11.45 -17.99 7.55
C LEU A 210 -11.03 -18.64 6.23
N SER A 211 -9.74 -18.56 5.89
CA SER A 211 -9.20 -19.18 4.67
C SER A 211 -9.21 -20.70 4.75
N GLY A 212 -8.91 -21.25 5.92
CA GLY A 212 -8.87 -22.70 6.21
C GLY A 212 -10.17 -23.27 6.76
N ASN A 213 -11.29 -22.55 6.75
CA ASN A 213 -12.52 -22.98 7.43
C ASN A 213 -13.00 -24.38 7.02
N ARG A 214 -12.85 -24.74 5.74
CA ARG A 214 -13.21 -26.09 5.24
C ARG A 214 -12.35 -27.17 5.91
N VAL A 215 -11.06 -26.92 6.09
CA VAL A 215 -10.11 -27.83 6.75
C VAL A 215 -10.44 -27.93 8.25
N VAL A 216 -10.62 -26.79 8.93
CA VAL A 216 -11.00 -26.74 10.34
C VAL A 216 -12.26 -27.55 10.63
N ARG A 217 -13.27 -27.46 9.76
CA ARG A 217 -14.51 -28.24 9.86
C ARG A 217 -14.31 -29.71 9.52
N ALA A 218 -13.56 -30.04 8.46
CA ALA A 218 -13.30 -31.42 8.06
C ALA A 218 -12.59 -32.23 9.15
N PHE A 219 -11.69 -31.57 9.92
CA PHE A 219 -10.96 -32.20 11.03
C PHE A 219 -11.58 -31.95 12.41
N SER A 220 -12.77 -31.35 12.48
CA SER A 220 -13.49 -31.01 13.73
C SER A 220 -12.63 -30.26 14.75
N ARG A 221 -11.79 -29.32 14.28
CA ARG A 221 -10.84 -28.56 15.11
C ARG A 221 -11.33 -27.17 15.53
N GLN A 222 -12.63 -26.88 15.40
CA GLN A 222 -13.22 -25.58 15.74
C GLN A 222 -12.92 -25.16 17.18
N ALA A 223 -13.03 -26.09 18.14
CA ALA A 223 -12.78 -25.79 19.56
C ALA A 223 -11.31 -25.41 19.83
N LEU A 224 -10.37 -26.03 19.12
CA LEU A 224 -8.94 -25.71 19.24
C LEU A 224 -8.62 -24.32 18.69
N GLU A 225 -9.10 -24.02 17.48
CA GLU A 225 -8.91 -22.72 16.85
C GLU A 225 -9.61 -21.59 17.64
N PHE A 226 -10.78 -21.87 18.19
CA PHE A 226 -11.48 -20.92 19.06
C PHE A 226 -10.67 -20.62 20.34
N ARG A 227 -10.07 -21.64 20.99
CA ARG A 227 -9.20 -21.41 22.15
C ARG A 227 -7.98 -20.57 21.78
N ARG A 228 -7.30 -20.91 20.69
CA ARG A 228 -6.14 -20.14 20.19
C ARG A 228 -6.49 -18.67 19.96
N PHE A 229 -7.64 -18.41 19.33
CA PHE A 229 -8.14 -17.06 19.13
C PHE A 229 -8.44 -16.34 20.44
N VAL A 230 -9.16 -17.01 21.38
CA VAL A 230 -9.53 -16.44 22.67
C VAL A 230 -8.30 -16.08 23.50
N ASP A 231 -7.29 -16.94 23.56
CA ASP A 231 -6.08 -16.71 24.35
C ASP A 231 -5.33 -15.45 23.88
N GLU A 232 -5.15 -15.31 22.56
CA GLU A 232 -4.51 -14.13 21.99
C GLU A 232 -5.39 -12.86 22.11
N ASN A 233 -6.71 -13.00 21.96
CA ASN A 233 -7.65 -11.90 22.13
C ASN A 233 -7.73 -11.41 23.58
N VAL A 234 -7.69 -12.32 24.55
CA VAL A 234 -7.61 -11.97 25.99
C VAL A 234 -6.27 -11.28 26.29
N SER A 235 -5.16 -11.75 25.71
CA SER A 235 -3.85 -11.10 25.84
C SER A 235 -3.89 -9.66 25.29
N LEU A 236 -4.45 -9.47 24.10
CA LEU A 236 -4.68 -8.15 23.49
C LEU A 236 -5.58 -7.28 24.37
N LYS A 237 -6.73 -7.79 24.81
CA LYS A 237 -7.66 -7.10 25.71
C LYS A 237 -6.95 -6.61 26.98
N ASN A 238 -6.15 -7.46 27.62
CA ASN A 238 -5.45 -7.12 28.86
C ASN A 238 -4.43 -5.99 28.64
N LEU A 239 -3.74 -6.00 27.49
CA LEU A 239 -2.80 -4.94 27.11
C LEU A 239 -3.52 -3.63 26.79
N LEU A 240 -4.59 -3.67 25.99
CA LEU A 240 -5.42 -2.50 25.68
C LEU A 240 -6.09 -1.92 26.94
N SER A 241 -6.55 -2.77 27.88
CA SER A 241 -7.09 -2.35 29.16
C SER A 241 -6.05 -1.59 30.01
N LYS A 242 -4.80 -2.08 30.07
CA LYS A 242 -3.71 -1.39 30.77
C LYS A 242 -3.43 -0.02 30.16
N ILE A 243 -3.35 0.05 28.82
CA ILE A 243 -3.18 1.31 28.08
C ILE A 243 -4.36 2.24 28.34
N GLY A 244 -5.59 1.72 28.25
CA GLY A 244 -6.83 2.46 28.48
C GLY A 244 -6.91 3.05 29.87
N LYS A 245 -6.55 2.29 30.91
CA LYS A 245 -6.51 2.78 32.31
C LYS A 245 -5.56 3.96 32.49
N ILE A 246 -4.37 3.91 31.88
CA ILE A 246 -3.42 5.02 31.96
C ILE A 246 -3.87 6.22 31.12
N ASN A 247 -4.40 5.98 29.90
CA ASN A 247 -4.96 7.06 29.09
C ASN A 247 -6.18 7.71 29.76
N ALA A 248 -6.99 6.94 30.47
CA ALA A 248 -8.13 7.46 31.22
C ALA A 248 -7.73 8.42 32.35
N LEU A 249 -6.49 8.33 32.87
CA LEU A 249 -5.97 9.28 33.84
C LEU A 249 -5.62 10.64 33.23
N LEU A 250 -5.46 10.74 31.91
CA LEU A 250 -5.06 11.98 31.25
C LEU A 250 -6.02 13.13 31.56
N ASN A 251 -7.33 12.92 31.31
CA ASN A 251 -8.34 13.94 31.53
C ASN A 251 -8.51 14.30 33.02
N PRO A 252 -8.67 13.35 33.95
CA PRO A 252 -8.74 13.69 35.37
C PRO A 252 -7.51 14.44 35.91
N MET A 253 -6.31 14.01 35.53
CA MET A 253 -5.06 14.66 35.97
C MET A 253 -4.93 16.08 35.42
N THR A 254 -5.18 16.27 34.13
CA THR A 254 -5.15 17.62 33.53
C THR A 254 -6.24 18.49 34.11
N PHE A 255 -7.45 17.93 34.38
CA PHE A 255 -8.55 18.65 35.00
C PHE A 255 -8.23 19.06 36.43
N VAL A 256 -7.66 18.19 37.25
CA VAL A 256 -7.23 18.51 38.62
C VAL A 256 -6.21 19.63 38.63
N VAL A 257 -5.14 19.52 37.77
CA VAL A 257 -4.10 20.55 37.69
C VAL A 257 -4.68 21.90 37.28
N THR A 258 -5.56 21.92 36.26
CA THR A 258 -6.19 23.16 35.79
C THR A 258 -7.11 23.76 36.85
N ASN A 259 -7.95 22.95 37.55
CA ASN A 259 -8.81 23.46 38.60
C ASN A 259 -8.04 23.96 39.80
N LEU A 260 -6.94 23.28 40.19
CA LEU A 260 -6.07 23.81 41.25
C LEU A 260 -5.42 25.14 40.83
N ALA A 261 -5.04 25.27 39.56
CA ALA A 261 -4.56 26.54 39.04
C ALA A 261 -5.64 27.62 38.99
N ILE A 262 -6.89 27.26 38.66
CA ILE A 262 -8.06 28.17 38.75
C ILE A 262 -8.26 28.64 40.19
N VAL A 263 -8.25 27.73 41.16
CA VAL A 263 -8.35 28.10 42.59
C VAL A 263 -7.21 29.04 42.99
N GLY A 264 -5.99 28.75 42.51
CA GLY A 264 -4.81 29.64 42.70
C GLY A 264 -5.02 31.03 42.10
N VAL A 265 -5.55 31.10 40.85
CA VAL A 265 -5.85 32.39 40.20
C VAL A 265 -6.94 33.16 40.96
N LEU A 266 -7.98 32.48 41.41
CA LEU A 266 -9.06 33.12 42.18
C LEU A 266 -8.59 33.61 43.53
N TYR A 267 -7.76 32.83 44.23
CA TYR A 267 -7.16 33.22 45.51
C TYR A 267 -6.22 34.41 45.37
N LEU A 268 -5.20 34.30 44.48
CA LEU A 268 -4.26 35.37 44.20
C LEU A 268 -4.95 36.61 43.63
N GLY A 269 -5.91 36.40 42.69
CA GLY A 269 -6.69 37.47 42.08
C GLY A 269 -7.56 38.18 43.08
N GLY A 270 -8.22 37.47 44.00
CA GLY A 270 -9.01 38.04 45.09
C GLY A 270 -8.16 38.85 46.07
N TYR A 271 -6.97 38.35 46.39
CA TYR A 271 -6.02 39.08 47.23
C TYR A 271 -5.51 40.37 46.55
N GLU A 272 -5.09 40.29 45.29
CA GLU A 272 -4.65 41.46 44.50
C GLU A 272 -5.81 42.44 44.24
N PHE A 273 -7.05 41.96 44.13
CA PHE A 273 -8.23 42.80 44.03
C PHE A 273 -8.48 43.62 45.29
N GLN A 274 -8.32 43.01 46.50
CA GLN A 274 -8.42 43.74 47.76
C GLN A 274 -7.35 44.81 47.92
N LEU A 275 -6.16 44.59 47.36
CA LEU A 275 -5.09 45.55 47.32
C LEU A 275 -5.26 46.65 46.23
N GLY A 276 -6.30 46.56 45.40
CA GLY A 276 -6.56 47.49 44.31
C GLY A 276 -5.64 47.32 43.08
N ASN A 277 -4.87 46.24 43.00
CA ASN A 277 -3.92 45.97 41.91
C ASN A 277 -4.58 45.26 40.69
N LEU A 278 -5.70 44.57 40.92
CA LEU A 278 -6.46 43.86 39.84
C LEU A 278 -7.94 44.16 39.96
N ASN A 279 -8.62 44.15 38.83
CA ASN A 279 -10.10 44.28 38.74
C ASN A 279 -10.75 42.90 38.52
N GLN A 280 -12.09 42.82 38.68
CA GLN A 280 -12.85 41.57 38.48
C GLN A 280 -12.74 41.02 37.07
N GLY A 281 -12.72 41.89 36.06
CA GLY A 281 -12.55 41.49 34.67
C GLY A 281 -11.18 40.87 34.40
N ASP A 282 -10.12 41.35 35.08
CA ASP A 282 -8.76 40.81 34.96
C ASP A 282 -8.69 39.36 35.44
N ILE A 283 -9.36 39.05 36.58
CA ILE A 283 -9.48 37.68 37.09
C ILE A 283 -10.21 36.78 36.09
N THR A 284 -11.28 37.32 35.48
CA THR A 284 -12.04 36.60 34.44
C THR A 284 -11.20 36.30 33.20
N SER A 285 -10.37 37.27 32.77
CA SER A 285 -9.45 37.04 31.63
C SER A 285 -8.40 35.98 31.91
N LEU A 286 -7.83 35.99 33.12
CA LEU A 286 -6.88 34.96 33.55
C LEU A 286 -7.53 33.57 33.56
N TYR A 287 -8.74 33.44 34.07
CA TYR A 287 -9.49 32.18 34.03
C TYR A 287 -9.61 31.63 32.57
N ASN A 288 -10.02 32.49 31.64
CA ASN A 288 -10.15 32.10 30.22
C ASN A 288 -8.81 31.69 29.59
N TYR A 289 -7.71 32.40 29.89
CA TYR A 289 -6.37 32.03 29.39
C TYR A 289 -5.93 30.66 29.89
N LEU A 290 -6.27 30.29 31.14
CA LEU A 290 -5.92 29.00 31.70
C LEU A 290 -6.62 27.86 30.96
N LEU A 291 -7.91 28.04 30.60
CA LEU A 291 -8.64 27.08 29.79
C LEU A 291 -8.05 26.95 28.38
N GLN A 292 -7.63 28.07 27.76
CA GLN A 292 -6.99 28.02 26.44
C GLN A 292 -5.66 27.26 26.46
N ILE A 293 -4.82 27.46 27.50
CA ILE A 293 -3.58 26.70 27.68
C ILE A 293 -3.87 25.19 27.80
N GLN A 294 -4.86 24.79 28.60
CA GLN A 294 -5.25 23.40 28.76
C GLN A 294 -5.61 22.76 27.41
N LEU A 295 -6.48 23.41 26.64
CA LEU A 295 -6.89 22.91 25.32
C LEU A 295 -5.71 22.85 24.34
N ALA A 296 -4.85 23.87 24.33
CA ALA A 296 -3.71 23.93 23.42
C ALA A 296 -2.66 22.82 23.72
N ILE A 297 -2.39 22.53 24.98
CA ILE A 297 -1.46 21.45 25.38
C ILE A 297 -2.03 20.07 25.00
N MET A 298 -3.33 19.86 25.13
CA MET A 298 -3.98 18.63 24.67
C MET A 298 -3.83 18.41 23.15
N VAL A 299 -3.93 19.48 22.37
CA VAL A 299 -3.68 19.45 20.92
C VAL A 299 -2.24 19.06 20.61
N VAL A 300 -1.25 19.63 21.31
CA VAL A 300 0.17 19.28 21.13
C VAL A 300 0.41 17.79 21.38
N ALA A 301 -0.20 17.20 22.40
CA ALA A 301 -0.10 15.78 22.68
C ALA A 301 -0.58 14.91 21.49
N ASN A 302 -1.72 15.25 20.91
CA ASN A 302 -2.27 14.56 19.74
C ASN A 302 -1.38 14.69 18.49
N LEU A 303 -0.76 15.86 18.29
CA LEU A 303 0.17 16.10 17.18
C LEU A 303 1.37 15.16 17.24
N VAL A 304 1.94 14.91 18.41
CA VAL A 304 3.08 13.99 18.55
C VAL A 304 2.72 12.58 18.07
N VAL A 305 1.51 12.09 18.39
CA VAL A 305 1.05 10.78 17.94
C VAL A 305 0.92 10.73 16.40
N ILE A 306 0.31 11.77 15.82
CA ILE A 306 0.10 11.86 14.36
C ILE A 306 1.45 11.89 13.63
N PHE A 307 2.38 12.75 14.07
CA PHE A 307 3.70 12.85 13.44
C PHE A 307 4.56 11.61 13.64
N THR A 308 4.41 10.89 14.75
CA THR A 308 5.09 9.61 14.96
C THR A 308 4.62 8.56 13.95
N LYS A 309 3.31 8.44 13.74
CA LYS A 309 2.73 7.55 12.72
C LYS A 309 3.18 7.94 11.31
N ALA A 310 3.09 9.23 10.98
CA ALA A 310 3.51 9.75 9.67
C ALA A 310 5.00 9.50 9.40
N SER A 311 5.86 9.66 10.40
CA SER A 311 7.29 9.38 10.28
C SER A 311 7.59 7.90 9.99
N ALA A 312 6.85 6.98 10.61
CA ALA A 312 6.96 5.55 10.31
C ALA A 312 6.49 5.24 8.88
N SER A 313 5.34 5.81 8.48
CA SER A 313 4.79 5.67 7.12
C SER A 313 5.75 6.25 6.07
N ALA A 314 6.38 7.40 6.33
CA ALA A 314 7.41 7.98 5.46
C ALA A 314 8.61 7.04 5.27
N GLY A 315 9.01 6.31 6.32
CA GLY A 315 10.05 5.30 6.25
C GLY A 315 9.74 4.20 5.25
N ARG A 316 8.52 3.62 5.33
CA ARG A 316 8.06 2.54 4.44
C ARG A 316 7.86 2.98 2.98
N VAL A 317 7.29 4.16 2.77
CA VAL A 317 7.14 4.74 1.43
C VAL A 317 8.51 5.02 0.80
N ASN A 318 9.44 5.62 1.57
CA ASN A 318 10.77 5.91 1.08
C ASN A 318 11.60 4.65 0.78
N GLU A 319 11.34 3.54 1.47
CA GLU A 319 11.96 2.23 1.18
C GLU A 319 11.63 1.77 -0.23
N VAL A 320 10.38 1.93 -0.68
CA VAL A 320 9.98 1.61 -2.06
C VAL A 320 10.70 2.54 -3.05
N PHE A 321 10.72 3.84 -2.82
CA PHE A 321 11.44 4.79 -3.69
C PHE A 321 12.96 4.57 -3.76
N GLN A 322 13.55 3.97 -2.74
CA GLN A 322 14.99 3.64 -2.75
C GLN A 322 15.29 2.32 -3.46
N SER A 323 14.30 1.47 -3.62
CA SER A 323 14.44 0.23 -4.37
C SER A 323 14.56 0.54 -5.86
N LYS A 324 15.59 0.00 -6.48
CA LYS A 324 15.81 0.11 -7.92
C LYS A 324 15.56 -1.24 -8.56
N SER A 325 15.04 -1.25 -9.78
CA SER A 325 14.93 -2.48 -10.56
C SER A 325 16.28 -3.19 -10.62
N SER A 326 16.29 -4.47 -10.33
CA SER A 326 17.49 -5.31 -10.49
C SER A 326 17.78 -5.63 -11.96
N ILE A 327 16.81 -5.43 -12.84
CA ILE A 327 16.96 -5.60 -14.29
C ILE A 327 17.33 -4.25 -14.89
N VAL A 328 18.50 -4.21 -15.52
CA VAL A 328 18.96 -3.05 -16.29
C VAL A 328 18.56 -3.26 -17.74
N GLU A 329 17.89 -2.28 -18.32
CA GLU A 329 17.43 -2.35 -19.71
C GLU A 329 18.61 -2.36 -20.68
N GLY A 330 18.57 -3.27 -21.66
CA GLY A 330 19.53 -3.32 -22.74
C GLY A 330 19.20 -2.28 -23.82
N THR A 331 20.06 -2.21 -24.84
CA THR A 331 19.93 -1.22 -25.93
C THR A 331 19.60 -1.84 -27.29
N CYS A 332 19.75 -3.17 -27.44
CA CYS A 332 19.54 -3.86 -28.71
C CYS A 332 18.05 -4.09 -29.00
N SER A 333 17.64 -3.81 -30.23
CA SER A 333 16.26 -4.03 -30.73
C SER A 333 16.21 -4.89 -32.01
N THR A 334 17.35 -5.49 -32.42
CA THR A 334 17.43 -6.31 -33.64
C THR A 334 18.02 -7.68 -33.35
N PRO A 335 17.46 -8.77 -33.93
CA PRO A 335 18.01 -10.12 -33.79
C PRO A 335 19.35 -10.25 -34.49
N ALA A 336 20.27 -11.05 -33.94
CA ALA A 336 21.53 -11.39 -34.57
C ALA A 336 21.46 -12.72 -35.33
N THR A 337 20.59 -13.65 -34.90
CA THR A 337 20.36 -14.95 -35.54
C THR A 337 18.86 -15.29 -35.50
N GLU A 338 18.46 -16.36 -36.20
CA GLU A 338 17.10 -16.86 -36.16
C GLU A 338 16.85 -17.86 -35.01
N VAL A 339 17.85 -18.21 -34.21
CA VAL A 339 17.74 -19.17 -33.12
C VAL A 339 17.11 -18.48 -31.89
N PRO A 340 15.89 -18.85 -31.48
CA PRO A 340 15.18 -18.17 -30.39
C PRO A 340 15.94 -18.20 -29.07
N PHE A 341 16.38 -19.39 -28.62
CA PHE A 341 17.04 -19.54 -27.32
C PHE A 341 18.21 -20.49 -27.35
N VAL A 342 19.32 -20.09 -26.69
CA VAL A 342 20.44 -20.98 -26.35
C VAL A 342 20.77 -20.74 -24.88
N PHE A 343 20.59 -21.75 -24.07
CA PHE A 343 21.02 -21.76 -22.66
C PHE A 343 22.38 -22.44 -22.57
N LYS A 344 23.33 -21.80 -21.91
CA LYS A 344 24.71 -22.31 -21.71
C LYS A 344 25.04 -22.22 -20.22
N ASP A 345 25.06 -23.35 -19.57
CA ASP A 345 25.46 -23.51 -18.18
C ASP A 345 24.75 -22.56 -17.20
N VAL A 346 23.42 -22.43 -17.35
CA VAL A 346 22.62 -21.44 -16.63
C VAL A 346 22.24 -21.93 -15.25
N SER A 347 22.60 -21.15 -14.24
CA SER A 347 22.18 -21.36 -12.85
C SER A 347 21.46 -20.13 -12.31
N PHE A 348 20.44 -20.36 -11.44
CA PHE A 348 19.64 -19.30 -10.85
C PHE A 348 19.07 -19.69 -9.49
N ARG A 349 19.00 -18.70 -8.56
CA ARG A 349 18.34 -18.80 -7.26
C ARG A 349 17.54 -17.54 -6.94
N TYR A 350 16.36 -17.68 -6.37
CA TYR A 350 15.49 -16.56 -6.02
C TYR A 350 16.04 -15.70 -4.86
N SER A 351 16.85 -16.28 -3.98
CA SER A 351 17.56 -15.55 -2.93
C SER A 351 18.96 -16.12 -2.71
N LYS A 352 19.89 -15.30 -2.20
CA LYS A 352 21.29 -15.69 -1.97
C LYS A 352 21.46 -16.92 -1.09
N ASN A 353 20.54 -17.14 -0.16
CA ASN A 353 20.57 -18.23 0.81
C ASN A 353 19.69 -19.43 0.42
N ALA A 354 18.96 -19.36 -0.71
CA ALA A 354 18.11 -20.45 -1.18
C ALA A 354 18.94 -21.47 -1.97
N LYS A 355 18.46 -22.72 -2.01
CA LYS A 355 18.97 -23.71 -2.97
C LYS A 355 18.75 -23.21 -4.41
N PRO A 356 19.63 -23.55 -5.36
CA PRO A 356 19.41 -23.22 -6.77
C PRO A 356 18.04 -23.75 -7.22
N ALA A 357 17.29 -22.90 -7.89
CA ALA A 357 16.03 -23.29 -8.54
C ALA A 357 16.27 -23.83 -9.95
N LEU A 358 17.43 -23.50 -10.52
CA LEU A 358 17.95 -24.06 -11.75
C LEU A 358 19.48 -24.15 -11.62
N SER A 359 20.07 -25.29 -12.02
CA SER A 359 21.52 -25.58 -11.97
C SER A 359 21.99 -26.09 -13.31
N HIS A 360 23.05 -25.47 -13.84
CA HIS A 360 23.78 -25.92 -15.01
C HIS A 360 22.94 -26.27 -16.25
N ALA A 361 21.81 -25.53 -16.45
CA ALA A 361 20.92 -25.81 -17.57
C ALA A 361 21.55 -25.43 -18.91
N SER A 362 21.62 -26.40 -19.83
CA SER A 362 22.18 -26.22 -21.17
C SER A 362 21.28 -26.89 -22.21
N PHE A 363 20.74 -26.11 -23.15
CA PHE A 363 19.90 -26.58 -24.26
C PHE A 363 19.73 -25.50 -25.33
N THR A 364 19.22 -25.89 -26.49
CA THR A 364 18.96 -24.99 -27.61
C THR A 364 17.55 -25.20 -28.14
N ILE A 365 16.83 -24.12 -28.38
CA ILE A 365 15.50 -24.13 -29.02
C ILE A 365 15.65 -23.50 -30.41
N LEU A 366 15.29 -24.25 -31.45
CA LEU A 366 15.30 -23.78 -32.83
C LEU A 366 13.95 -23.17 -33.21
N LYS A 367 13.94 -22.32 -34.25
CA LYS A 367 12.75 -21.69 -34.79
C LYS A 367 11.76 -22.75 -35.31
N GLY A 368 10.49 -22.60 -34.94
CA GLY A 368 9.41 -23.50 -35.33
C GLY A 368 9.31 -24.80 -34.52
N MET A 369 10.26 -25.08 -33.62
CA MET A 369 10.19 -26.27 -32.77
C MET A 369 9.08 -26.18 -31.73
N THR A 370 8.48 -27.34 -31.45
CA THR A 370 7.65 -27.55 -30.26
C THR A 370 8.51 -28.20 -29.19
N VAL A 371 8.74 -27.50 -28.08
CA VAL A 371 9.56 -27.97 -26.95
C VAL A 371 8.65 -28.30 -25.78
N GLY A 372 8.71 -29.55 -25.31
CA GLY A 372 8.03 -30.00 -24.09
C GLY A 372 8.95 -29.86 -22.87
N ILE A 373 8.45 -29.32 -21.77
CA ILE A 373 9.16 -29.24 -20.49
C ILE A 373 8.36 -30.00 -19.44
N ILE A 374 8.94 -31.06 -18.87
CA ILE A 374 8.30 -31.92 -17.89
C ILE A 374 9.17 -32.09 -16.64
N GLY A 375 8.54 -32.43 -15.52
CA GLY A 375 9.18 -32.70 -14.24
C GLY A 375 8.22 -32.53 -13.09
N GLY A 376 8.59 -32.99 -11.92
CA GLY A 376 7.78 -32.88 -10.71
C GLY A 376 7.52 -31.43 -10.26
N THR A 377 6.67 -31.27 -9.26
CA THR A 377 6.44 -29.97 -8.62
C THR A 377 7.75 -29.46 -7.99
N GLY A 378 8.12 -28.21 -8.23
CA GLY A 378 9.35 -27.63 -7.69
C GLY A 378 10.62 -27.99 -8.48
N SER A 379 10.53 -28.66 -9.65
CA SER A 379 11.69 -29.03 -10.44
C SER A 379 12.37 -27.88 -11.21
N GLY A 380 11.83 -26.65 -11.18
CA GLY A 380 12.41 -25.49 -11.86
C GLY A 380 11.72 -25.07 -13.17
N LYS A 381 10.61 -25.71 -13.58
CA LYS A 381 9.89 -25.41 -14.84
C LYS A 381 9.48 -23.94 -14.96
N SER A 382 8.77 -23.39 -13.97
CA SER A 382 8.36 -21.98 -13.98
C SER A 382 9.56 -21.02 -13.91
N THR A 383 10.67 -21.45 -13.30
CA THR A 383 11.92 -20.69 -13.28
C THR A 383 12.48 -20.50 -14.69
N LEU A 384 12.45 -21.54 -15.52
CA LEU A 384 12.83 -21.42 -16.94
C LEU A 384 12.02 -20.37 -17.68
N ILE A 385 10.68 -20.36 -17.48
CA ILE A 385 9.80 -19.34 -18.09
C ILE A 385 10.19 -17.95 -17.63
N HIS A 386 10.40 -17.78 -16.32
CA HIS A 386 10.78 -16.49 -15.77
C HIS A 386 12.10 -15.97 -16.36
N LEU A 387 13.07 -16.86 -16.59
CA LEU A 387 14.34 -16.51 -17.21
C LEU A 387 14.20 -16.24 -18.73
N MET A 388 13.37 -17.01 -19.44
CA MET A 388 13.09 -16.80 -20.88
C MET A 388 12.40 -15.45 -21.14
N ASN A 389 11.49 -15.02 -20.25
CA ASN A 389 10.83 -13.73 -20.34
C ASN A 389 11.63 -12.59 -19.70
N ARG A 390 12.82 -12.89 -19.18
CA ARG A 390 13.64 -11.94 -18.42
C ARG A 390 12.88 -11.23 -17.29
N PHE A 391 12.03 -11.97 -16.59
CA PHE A 391 11.43 -11.50 -15.34
C PHE A 391 12.44 -11.47 -14.19
N TYR A 392 13.47 -12.29 -14.30
CA TYR A 392 14.66 -12.35 -13.45
C TYR A 392 15.91 -12.51 -14.33
N ASP A 393 17.00 -11.99 -13.85
CA ASP A 393 18.31 -12.23 -14.45
C ASP A 393 18.97 -13.47 -13.81
N ARG A 394 19.64 -14.28 -14.61
CA ARG A 394 20.43 -15.43 -14.15
C ARG A 394 21.58 -15.04 -13.22
N ASP A 395 22.01 -15.96 -12.35
CA ASP A 395 23.21 -15.79 -11.53
C ASP A 395 24.47 -16.16 -12.30
N GLU A 396 24.48 -17.31 -13.00
CA GLU A 396 25.64 -17.86 -13.73
C GLU A 396 25.25 -18.32 -15.13
N GLY A 397 26.24 -18.52 -15.98
CA GLY A 397 26.07 -18.96 -17.38
C GLY A 397 25.64 -17.84 -18.34
N SER A 398 25.05 -18.21 -19.50
CA SER A 398 24.52 -17.25 -20.48
C SER A 398 23.23 -17.74 -21.12
N ILE A 399 22.29 -16.81 -21.34
CA ILE A 399 21.05 -17.04 -22.09
C ILE A 399 21.14 -16.18 -23.35
N LEU A 400 21.31 -16.82 -24.48
CA LEU A 400 21.28 -16.12 -25.76
C LEU A 400 19.87 -16.14 -26.31
N PHE A 401 19.36 -14.97 -26.65
CA PHE A 401 18.07 -14.75 -27.28
C PHE A 401 18.33 -14.18 -28.68
N TYR A 402 17.91 -14.88 -29.70
CA TYR A 402 18.24 -14.51 -31.10
C TYR A 402 19.72 -14.17 -31.30
N GLY A 403 20.62 -14.96 -30.67
CA GLY A 403 22.08 -14.91 -30.89
C GLY A 403 22.86 -13.92 -30.01
N ARG A 404 22.21 -13.07 -29.22
CA ARG A 404 22.84 -12.17 -28.24
C ARG A 404 22.39 -12.51 -26.82
N ASP A 405 23.16 -12.07 -25.83
CA ASP A 405 22.74 -12.22 -24.45
C ASP A 405 21.40 -11.48 -24.23
N ILE A 406 20.44 -12.14 -23.57
CA ILE A 406 19.11 -11.58 -23.33
C ILE A 406 19.16 -10.25 -22.54
N LYS A 407 20.24 -10.02 -21.78
CA LYS A 407 20.46 -8.77 -21.02
C LYS A 407 20.76 -7.56 -21.92
N GLU A 408 21.21 -7.80 -23.14
CA GLU A 408 21.55 -6.74 -24.09
C GLU A 408 20.33 -6.18 -24.82
N TYR A 409 19.22 -6.91 -24.81
CA TYR A 409 17.99 -6.48 -25.47
C TYR A 409 17.15 -5.52 -24.63
N GLN A 410 16.45 -4.60 -25.32
CA GLN A 410 15.36 -3.83 -24.75
C GLN A 410 14.24 -4.77 -24.33
N GLN A 411 13.56 -4.45 -23.21
CA GLN A 411 12.48 -5.29 -22.70
C GLN A 411 11.31 -5.39 -23.69
N GLU A 412 11.03 -4.31 -24.42
CA GLU A 412 10.01 -4.28 -25.47
C GLU A 412 10.27 -5.32 -26.55
N PHE A 413 11.54 -5.44 -27.01
CA PHE A 413 11.93 -6.43 -28.01
C PHE A 413 11.66 -7.88 -27.57
N ILE A 414 11.90 -8.18 -26.28
CA ILE A 414 11.65 -9.50 -25.71
C ILE A 414 10.13 -9.72 -25.60
N VAL A 415 9.43 -8.74 -25.05
CA VAL A 415 7.97 -8.81 -24.88
C VAL A 415 7.25 -8.96 -26.21
N GLU A 416 7.62 -8.24 -27.26
CA GLU A 416 7.00 -8.38 -28.60
C GLU A 416 7.13 -9.79 -29.17
N ARG A 417 8.24 -10.46 -28.92
CA ARG A 417 8.55 -11.77 -29.51
C ARG A 417 8.07 -12.96 -28.72
N ILE A 418 7.65 -12.77 -27.48
CA ILE A 418 7.19 -13.86 -26.63
C ILE A 418 5.74 -13.58 -26.18
N ALA A 419 4.84 -14.49 -26.52
CA ALA A 419 3.52 -14.56 -25.91
C ALA A 419 3.54 -15.63 -24.83
N VAL A 420 3.10 -15.30 -23.62
CA VAL A 420 3.11 -16.23 -22.49
C VAL A 420 1.73 -16.40 -21.90
N VAL A 421 1.33 -17.65 -21.69
CA VAL A 421 0.14 -18.03 -20.90
C VAL A 421 0.61 -18.63 -19.59
N MET A 422 0.36 -17.91 -18.52
CA MET A 422 0.76 -18.31 -17.16
C MET A 422 -0.14 -19.44 -16.65
N GLN A 423 0.37 -20.26 -15.73
CA GLN A 423 -0.35 -21.35 -15.09
C GLN A 423 -1.68 -20.90 -14.48
N LYS A 424 -1.71 -19.75 -13.81
CA LYS A 424 -2.92 -19.15 -13.28
C LYS A 424 -3.47 -18.12 -14.26
N ALA A 425 -4.62 -18.42 -14.87
CA ALA A 425 -5.31 -17.49 -15.73
C ALA A 425 -5.79 -16.25 -14.96
N ILE A 426 -5.28 -15.08 -15.31
CA ILE A 426 -5.67 -13.79 -14.74
C ILE A 426 -6.41 -12.99 -15.82
N LEU A 427 -7.68 -12.69 -15.53
CA LEU A 427 -8.50 -11.82 -16.35
C LEU A 427 -8.80 -10.53 -15.58
N PHE A 428 -8.80 -9.41 -16.29
CA PHE A 428 -9.09 -8.10 -15.71
C PHE A 428 -10.60 -7.83 -15.76
N SER A 429 -11.08 -6.98 -14.86
CA SER A 429 -12.44 -6.45 -14.94
C SER A 429 -12.60 -5.64 -16.21
N GLY A 430 -13.65 -5.88 -16.97
CA GLY A 430 -13.89 -5.33 -18.29
C GLY A 430 -14.56 -6.37 -19.20
N THR A 431 -14.74 -6.08 -20.47
CA THR A 431 -15.34 -7.02 -21.42
C THR A 431 -14.37 -8.13 -21.83
N VAL A 432 -14.88 -9.20 -22.43
CA VAL A 432 -14.04 -10.23 -23.05
C VAL A 432 -13.14 -9.60 -24.12
N LYS A 433 -13.70 -8.72 -24.97
CA LYS A 433 -12.96 -7.98 -26.01
C LYS A 433 -11.82 -7.16 -25.41
N GLU A 434 -12.07 -6.36 -24.38
CA GLU A 434 -11.04 -5.57 -23.69
C GLU A 434 -9.92 -6.46 -23.13
N ASN A 435 -10.24 -7.64 -22.60
CA ASN A 435 -9.24 -8.58 -22.14
C ASN A 435 -8.37 -9.16 -23.27
N LEU A 436 -8.90 -9.34 -24.46
CA LEU A 436 -8.13 -9.78 -25.64
C LEU A 436 -7.24 -8.66 -26.18
N LEU A 437 -7.75 -7.42 -26.19
CA LEU A 437 -6.99 -6.24 -26.63
C LEU A 437 -5.72 -5.96 -25.80
N TRP A 438 -5.56 -6.56 -24.62
CA TRP A 438 -4.27 -6.57 -23.91
C TRP A 438 -3.17 -7.29 -24.69
N GLY A 439 -3.51 -8.25 -25.56
CA GLY A 439 -2.54 -8.91 -26.44
C GLY A 439 -2.13 -8.03 -27.63
N LYS A 440 -3.11 -7.34 -28.24
CA LYS A 440 -2.94 -6.44 -29.38
C LYS A 440 -4.02 -5.37 -29.33
N ALA A 441 -3.61 -4.12 -29.03
CA ALA A 441 -4.54 -3.01 -28.77
C ALA A 441 -5.36 -2.59 -30.00
N ASP A 442 -4.82 -2.77 -31.20
CA ASP A 442 -5.40 -2.43 -32.50
C ASP A 442 -5.94 -3.65 -33.26
N ALA A 443 -6.22 -4.76 -32.55
CA ALA A 443 -6.74 -5.97 -33.18
C ALA A 443 -8.12 -5.75 -33.81
N THR A 444 -8.28 -6.24 -35.04
CA THR A 444 -9.56 -6.21 -35.76
C THR A 444 -10.53 -7.23 -35.18
N ASP A 445 -11.83 -7.08 -35.49
CA ASP A 445 -12.83 -8.04 -35.04
C ASP A 445 -12.60 -9.44 -35.64
N GLU A 446 -12.05 -9.54 -36.86
CA GLU A 446 -11.65 -10.80 -37.48
C GLU A 446 -10.49 -11.47 -36.71
N GLU A 447 -9.47 -10.70 -36.29
CA GLU A 447 -8.38 -11.22 -35.49
C GLU A 447 -8.84 -11.69 -34.11
N ILE A 448 -9.80 -10.98 -33.52
CA ILE A 448 -10.44 -11.39 -32.24
C ILE A 448 -11.18 -12.71 -32.42
N GLN A 449 -12.01 -12.85 -33.46
CA GLN A 449 -12.72 -14.10 -33.75
C GLN A 449 -11.75 -15.25 -34.03
N GLN A 450 -10.72 -15.03 -34.82
CA GLN A 450 -9.71 -16.05 -35.11
C GLN A 450 -8.97 -16.50 -33.83
N ALA A 451 -8.61 -15.56 -32.94
CA ALA A 451 -8.00 -15.90 -31.66
C ALA A 451 -8.93 -16.69 -30.73
N LEU A 452 -10.22 -16.33 -30.70
CA LEU A 452 -11.25 -17.07 -29.97
C LEU A 452 -11.43 -18.47 -30.54
N GLN A 453 -11.44 -18.62 -31.88
CA GLN A 453 -11.54 -19.92 -32.54
C GLN A 453 -10.31 -20.79 -32.24
N ASN A 454 -9.10 -20.27 -32.43
CA ASN A 454 -7.85 -21.00 -32.21
C ASN A 454 -7.67 -21.43 -30.75
N SER A 455 -8.21 -20.68 -29.80
CA SER A 455 -8.18 -21.00 -28.36
C SER A 455 -9.35 -21.88 -27.91
N MET A 456 -10.23 -22.32 -28.81
CA MET A 456 -11.46 -23.05 -28.49
C MET A 456 -12.41 -22.25 -27.56
N SER A 457 -12.37 -20.92 -27.65
CA SER A 457 -13.19 -20.02 -26.83
C SER A 457 -14.48 -19.56 -27.53
N LEU A 458 -14.52 -19.56 -28.87
CA LEU A 458 -15.60 -18.95 -29.63
C LEU A 458 -16.97 -19.51 -29.25
N GLU A 459 -17.12 -20.85 -29.17
CA GLU A 459 -18.38 -21.51 -28.85
C GLU A 459 -19.01 -21.05 -27.53
N PHE A 460 -18.19 -20.90 -26.46
CA PHE A 460 -18.76 -20.47 -25.19
C PHE A 460 -18.94 -18.94 -25.12
N VAL A 461 -18.10 -18.16 -25.82
CA VAL A 461 -18.25 -16.70 -25.88
C VAL A 461 -19.54 -16.32 -26.63
N GLU A 462 -19.86 -17.01 -27.71
CA GLU A 462 -21.12 -16.80 -28.45
C GLU A 462 -22.37 -17.13 -27.62
N LYS A 463 -22.27 -18.02 -26.62
CA LYS A 463 -23.35 -18.36 -25.69
C LYS A 463 -23.51 -17.37 -24.53
N LEU A 464 -22.58 -16.41 -24.38
CA LEU A 464 -22.71 -15.34 -23.38
C LEU A 464 -23.74 -14.29 -23.87
N ASP A 465 -24.44 -13.64 -22.92
CA ASP A 465 -25.54 -12.70 -23.22
C ASP A 465 -25.13 -11.57 -24.18
N GLN A 466 -23.91 -11.06 -24.08
CA GLN A 466 -23.37 -9.98 -24.91
C GLN A 466 -22.12 -10.43 -25.71
N LYS A 467 -21.95 -11.75 -25.91
CA LYS A 467 -20.80 -12.33 -26.63
C LYS A 467 -19.46 -11.73 -26.12
N GLU A 468 -18.62 -11.23 -27.04
CA GLU A 468 -17.33 -10.59 -26.72
C GLU A 468 -17.45 -9.31 -25.91
N ASN A 469 -18.62 -8.68 -25.84
CA ASN A 469 -18.89 -7.49 -25.02
C ASN A 469 -19.38 -7.85 -23.60
N THR A 470 -19.47 -9.13 -23.26
CA THR A 470 -19.86 -9.57 -21.92
C THR A 470 -18.84 -9.11 -20.88
N MET A 471 -19.34 -8.47 -19.81
CA MET A 471 -18.53 -8.01 -18.68
C MET A 471 -17.97 -9.17 -17.87
N LEU A 472 -16.68 -9.16 -17.65
CA LEU A 472 -15.97 -10.04 -16.74
C LEU A 472 -15.74 -9.32 -15.41
N TYR A 473 -16.05 -10.01 -14.30
CA TYR A 473 -15.78 -9.49 -12.97
C TYR A 473 -14.31 -9.73 -12.59
N GLN A 474 -13.89 -9.15 -11.47
CA GLN A 474 -12.51 -9.26 -10.99
C GLN A 474 -12.02 -10.72 -10.97
N GLY A 475 -10.92 -10.97 -11.67
CA GLY A 475 -10.35 -12.30 -11.84
C GLY A 475 -11.20 -13.25 -12.66
N GLY A 476 -12.17 -12.74 -13.43
CA GLY A 476 -13.11 -13.55 -14.23
C GLY A 476 -14.00 -14.46 -13.38
N SER A 477 -14.43 -14.00 -12.17
CA SER A 477 -15.15 -14.84 -11.20
C SER A 477 -16.48 -15.41 -11.72
N ASN A 478 -17.02 -14.84 -12.80
CA ASN A 478 -18.21 -15.32 -13.51
C ASN A 478 -17.92 -16.37 -14.61
N LEU A 479 -16.67 -16.83 -14.74
CA LEU A 479 -16.27 -17.86 -15.69
C LEU A 479 -15.74 -19.11 -14.97
N SER A 480 -15.88 -20.28 -15.61
CA SER A 480 -15.24 -21.52 -15.15
C SER A 480 -13.73 -21.46 -15.34
N GLY A 481 -12.96 -22.31 -14.62
CA GLY A 481 -11.51 -22.38 -14.74
C GLY A 481 -11.02 -22.60 -16.17
N GLY A 482 -11.64 -23.55 -16.89
CA GLY A 482 -11.30 -23.84 -18.29
C GLY A 482 -11.65 -22.68 -19.24
N GLN A 483 -12.75 -21.94 -19.01
CA GLN A 483 -13.09 -20.76 -19.80
C GLN A 483 -12.07 -19.63 -19.60
N LYS A 484 -11.64 -19.36 -18.35
CA LYS A 484 -10.58 -18.40 -18.05
C LYS A 484 -9.28 -18.75 -18.76
N GLN A 485 -8.90 -20.03 -18.70
CA GLN A 485 -7.68 -20.51 -19.32
C GLN A 485 -7.71 -20.33 -20.83
N ARG A 486 -8.81 -20.72 -21.49
CA ARG A 486 -8.98 -20.53 -22.93
C ARG A 486 -8.93 -19.05 -23.35
N LEU A 487 -9.57 -18.14 -22.59
CA LEU A 487 -9.46 -16.70 -22.87
C LEU A 487 -8.04 -16.16 -22.68
N SER A 488 -7.28 -16.68 -21.68
CA SER A 488 -5.87 -16.33 -21.52
C SER A 488 -5.02 -16.81 -22.70
N ILE A 489 -5.34 -17.97 -23.27
CA ILE A 489 -4.71 -18.48 -24.48
C ILE A 489 -5.09 -17.60 -25.68
N ALA A 490 -6.39 -17.23 -25.84
CA ALA A 490 -6.84 -16.33 -26.89
C ALA A 490 -6.05 -15.00 -26.88
N ARG A 491 -5.88 -14.42 -25.67
CA ARG A 491 -5.09 -13.20 -25.46
C ARG A 491 -3.62 -13.34 -25.87
N ALA A 492 -3.03 -14.53 -25.67
CA ALA A 492 -1.67 -14.80 -26.10
C ALA A 492 -1.58 -15.01 -27.61
N LEU A 493 -2.57 -15.66 -28.23
CA LEU A 493 -2.61 -15.95 -29.67
C LEU A 493 -2.84 -14.69 -30.50
N ILE A 494 -3.68 -13.75 -30.06
CA ILE A 494 -3.98 -12.50 -30.76
C ILE A 494 -2.74 -11.60 -30.87
N LYS A 495 -1.76 -11.76 -29.98
CA LYS A 495 -0.52 -11.00 -29.99
C LYS A 495 0.37 -11.32 -31.18
N ASP A 496 0.19 -12.48 -31.80
CA ASP A 496 0.92 -12.95 -32.98
C ASP A 496 2.46 -12.99 -32.85
N SER A 497 2.95 -13.26 -31.65
CA SER A 497 4.40 -13.38 -31.38
C SER A 497 4.97 -14.65 -32.01
N PRO A 498 6.27 -14.65 -32.43
CA PRO A 498 6.93 -15.82 -33.01
C PRO A 498 7.19 -16.95 -31.99
N ILE A 499 7.18 -16.67 -30.71
CA ILE A 499 7.37 -17.63 -29.62
C ILE A 499 6.12 -17.64 -28.75
N LEU A 500 5.56 -18.84 -28.51
CA LEU A 500 4.43 -19.06 -27.62
C LEU A 500 4.85 -19.95 -26.44
N ILE A 501 4.71 -19.46 -25.22
CA ILE A 501 4.96 -20.22 -24.00
C ILE A 501 3.65 -20.52 -23.29
N LEU A 502 3.40 -21.79 -23.02
CA LEU A 502 2.19 -22.28 -22.36
C LEU A 502 2.58 -22.99 -21.05
N ASP A 503 2.39 -22.33 -19.91
CA ASP A 503 2.72 -22.85 -18.59
C ASP A 503 1.52 -23.59 -18.00
N ASP A 504 1.53 -24.92 -18.04
CA ASP A 504 0.51 -25.84 -17.54
C ASP A 504 -0.94 -25.40 -17.88
N SER A 505 -1.05 -24.79 -19.07
CA SER A 505 -2.25 -24.08 -19.52
C SER A 505 -3.39 -25.01 -19.93
N SER A 506 -3.14 -26.31 -20.06
CA SER A 506 -4.12 -27.34 -20.41
C SER A 506 -4.70 -28.08 -19.19
N SER A 507 -4.14 -27.88 -17.99
CA SER A 507 -4.55 -28.63 -16.78
C SER A 507 -6.03 -28.47 -16.39
N ALA A 508 -6.65 -27.35 -16.76
CA ALA A 508 -8.07 -27.06 -16.50
C ALA A 508 -8.99 -27.42 -17.69
N LEU A 509 -8.45 -28.01 -18.77
CA LEU A 509 -9.17 -28.38 -19.96
C LEU A 509 -9.49 -29.89 -19.97
N ASP A 510 -10.59 -30.26 -20.59
CA ASP A 510 -10.90 -31.65 -20.94
C ASP A 510 -9.99 -32.11 -22.10
N TYR A 511 -9.77 -33.43 -22.18
CA TYR A 511 -8.85 -34.03 -23.16
C TYR A 511 -9.17 -33.66 -24.61
N LYS A 512 -10.45 -33.63 -24.98
CA LYS A 512 -10.88 -33.29 -26.35
C LYS A 512 -10.55 -31.86 -26.71
N THR A 513 -10.81 -30.93 -25.82
CA THR A 513 -10.50 -29.49 -25.99
C THR A 513 -9.00 -29.28 -26.04
N GLU A 514 -8.23 -29.96 -25.17
CA GLU A 514 -6.76 -29.89 -25.19
C GLU A 514 -6.16 -30.38 -26.51
N LEU A 515 -6.65 -31.54 -27.02
CA LEU A 515 -6.16 -32.09 -28.30
C LEU A 515 -6.45 -31.13 -29.45
N SER A 516 -7.68 -30.59 -29.53
CA SER A 516 -8.07 -29.64 -30.57
C SER A 516 -7.23 -28.37 -30.51
N LEU A 517 -7.05 -27.80 -29.31
CA LEU A 517 -6.21 -26.63 -29.07
C LEU A 517 -4.76 -26.87 -29.54
N ARG A 518 -4.20 -28.02 -29.23
CA ARG A 518 -2.83 -28.39 -29.65
C ARG A 518 -2.70 -28.46 -31.16
N ASN A 519 -3.66 -29.05 -31.84
CA ASN A 519 -3.68 -29.11 -33.30
C ASN A 519 -3.75 -27.72 -33.95
N HIS A 520 -4.58 -26.82 -33.41
CA HIS A 520 -4.63 -25.43 -33.86
C HIS A 520 -3.29 -24.70 -33.63
N ILE A 521 -2.67 -24.85 -32.44
CA ILE A 521 -1.37 -24.22 -32.14
C ILE A 521 -0.27 -24.76 -33.08
N LYS A 522 -0.24 -26.07 -33.32
CA LYS A 522 0.71 -26.70 -34.25
C LYS A 522 0.57 -26.15 -35.67
N ALA A 523 -0.66 -25.91 -36.13
CA ALA A 523 -0.93 -25.35 -37.45
C ALA A 523 -0.40 -23.92 -37.62
N LEU A 524 -0.16 -23.17 -36.52
CA LEU A 524 0.42 -21.82 -36.55
C LEU A 524 1.92 -21.81 -36.87
N GLN A 525 2.62 -22.95 -36.85
CA GLN A 525 4.05 -23.11 -37.12
C GLN A 525 4.96 -22.17 -36.29
N LYS A 526 4.53 -21.78 -35.09
CA LYS A 526 5.31 -20.95 -34.16
C LYS A 526 6.25 -21.80 -33.30
N THR A 527 7.34 -21.21 -32.84
CA THR A 527 8.14 -21.83 -31.79
C THR A 527 7.28 -21.93 -30.53
N THR A 528 6.95 -23.15 -30.10
CA THR A 528 6.03 -23.37 -28.99
C THR A 528 6.71 -24.09 -27.84
N ILE A 529 6.63 -23.54 -26.62
CA ILE A 529 7.18 -24.12 -25.40
C ILE A 529 6.01 -24.54 -24.52
N LEU A 530 5.84 -25.86 -24.39
CA LEU A 530 4.76 -26.48 -23.62
C LEU A 530 5.31 -26.97 -22.29
N ILE A 531 4.87 -26.38 -21.21
CA ILE A 531 5.18 -26.86 -19.86
C ILE A 531 3.99 -27.64 -19.36
N SER A 532 4.21 -28.87 -18.98
CA SER A 532 3.15 -29.73 -18.45
C SER A 532 3.67 -30.67 -17.37
N GLN A 533 2.77 -31.06 -16.49
CA GLN A 533 2.97 -32.19 -15.58
C GLN A 533 2.48 -33.51 -16.19
N ARG A 534 1.75 -33.42 -17.34
CA ARG A 534 1.21 -34.59 -18.05
C ARG A 534 2.12 -34.94 -19.22
N ALA A 535 2.64 -36.15 -19.23
CA ALA A 535 3.45 -36.64 -20.34
C ALA A 535 2.66 -36.67 -21.65
N SER A 536 1.34 -36.99 -21.62
CA SER A 536 0.44 -36.96 -22.76
C SER A 536 0.38 -35.62 -23.49
N SER A 537 0.64 -34.51 -22.81
CA SER A 537 0.62 -33.18 -23.39
C SER A 537 1.82 -32.87 -24.27
N ILE A 538 2.95 -33.56 -24.08
CA ILE A 538 4.24 -33.25 -24.71
C ILE A 538 4.78 -34.40 -25.57
N LEU A 539 4.04 -35.50 -25.71
CA LEU A 539 4.49 -36.70 -26.46
C LEU A 539 5.00 -36.43 -27.88
N HIS A 540 4.36 -35.45 -28.53
CA HIS A 540 4.66 -35.09 -29.93
C HIS A 540 5.56 -33.85 -30.05
N ALA A 541 6.20 -33.44 -28.94
CA ALA A 541 7.19 -32.37 -29.00
C ALA A 541 8.46 -32.82 -29.73
N ASP A 542 9.04 -31.89 -30.49
CA ASP A 542 10.29 -32.14 -31.24
C ASP A 542 11.48 -32.31 -30.28
N LEU A 543 11.42 -31.68 -29.12
CA LEU A 543 12.39 -31.77 -28.03
C LEU A 543 11.65 -31.77 -26.69
N ILE A 544 12.00 -32.72 -25.83
CA ILE A 544 11.53 -32.76 -24.45
C ILE A 544 12.69 -32.51 -23.50
N LEU A 545 12.49 -31.59 -22.56
CA LEU A 545 13.43 -31.29 -21.46
C LEU A 545 12.84 -31.86 -20.16
N VAL A 546 13.55 -32.82 -19.57
CA VAL A 546 13.15 -33.43 -18.29
C VAL A 546 13.89 -32.73 -17.15
N LEU A 547 13.15 -32.04 -16.29
CA LEU A 547 13.68 -31.36 -15.13
C LEU A 547 13.46 -32.16 -13.84
N HIS A 548 14.54 -32.31 -13.09
CA HIS A 548 14.51 -32.91 -11.76
C HIS A 548 15.39 -32.10 -10.80
N GLN A 549 14.80 -31.61 -9.69
CA GLN A 549 15.49 -30.84 -8.63
C GLN A 549 16.35 -29.64 -9.14
N GLY A 550 15.90 -28.97 -10.18
CA GLY A 550 16.59 -27.81 -10.75
C GLY A 550 17.59 -28.17 -11.85
N GLU A 551 17.79 -29.42 -12.19
CA GLU A 551 18.71 -29.89 -13.23
C GLU A 551 17.95 -30.48 -14.43
N ILE A 552 18.52 -30.36 -15.63
CA ILE A 552 18.03 -31.06 -16.81
C ILE A 552 18.66 -32.44 -16.83
N VAL A 553 17.88 -33.46 -16.51
CA VAL A 553 18.33 -34.86 -16.40
C VAL A 553 18.14 -35.67 -17.68
N GLY A 554 17.40 -35.13 -18.65
CA GLY A 554 17.17 -35.75 -19.95
C GLY A 554 16.74 -34.74 -21.00
N THR A 555 17.25 -34.93 -22.23
CA THR A 555 16.89 -34.14 -23.40
C THR A 555 16.77 -35.07 -24.60
N GLY A 556 15.68 -34.97 -25.36
CA GLY A 556 15.46 -35.79 -26.55
C GLY A 556 13.98 -35.87 -26.92
N THR A 557 13.65 -36.73 -27.86
CA THR A 557 12.29 -37.07 -28.22
C THR A 557 11.66 -38.02 -27.18
N HIS A 558 10.36 -38.20 -27.22
CA HIS A 558 9.66 -39.15 -26.34
C HIS A 558 10.27 -40.57 -26.37
N LYS A 559 10.56 -41.09 -27.57
CA LYS A 559 11.11 -42.42 -27.73
C LYS A 559 12.52 -42.55 -27.14
N GLU A 560 13.38 -41.58 -27.41
CA GLU A 560 14.76 -41.55 -26.87
C GLU A 560 14.77 -41.44 -25.33
N LEU A 561 13.86 -40.65 -24.76
CA LEU A 561 13.78 -40.48 -23.31
C LEU A 561 13.20 -41.68 -22.59
N LEU A 562 12.30 -42.43 -23.20
CA LEU A 562 11.83 -43.71 -22.69
C LEU A 562 12.96 -44.75 -22.55
N GLU A 563 13.96 -44.67 -23.39
CA GLU A 563 15.10 -45.60 -23.34
C GLU A 563 16.25 -45.10 -22.44
N SER A 564 16.45 -43.75 -22.37
CA SER A 564 17.66 -43.17 -21.79
C SER A 564 17.48 -42.47 -20.47
N CYS A 565 16.25 -42.08 -20.08
CA CYS A 565 15.98 -41.26 -18.90
C CYS A 565 15.06 -41.94 -17.88
N PRO A 566 15.59 -42.50 -16.79
CA PRO A 566 14.77 -43.18 -15.77
C PRO A 566 13.69 -42.31 -15.15
N VAL A 567 13.99 -41.02 -14.94
CA VAL A 567 13.01 -40.04 -14.39
C VAL A 567 11.84 -39.83 -15.34
N TYR A 568 12.08 -39.82 -16.66
CA TYR A 568 11.02 -39.70 -17.64
C TYR A 568 10.16 -40.97 -17.71
N GLN A 569 10.79 -42.14 -17.64
CA GLN A 569 10.08 -43.44 -17.55
C GLN A 569 9.16 -43.47 -16.34
N GLU A 570 9.67 -43.12 -15.15
CA GLU A 570 8.88 -43.08 -13.92
C GLU A 570 7.66 -42.13 -14.05
N ILE A 571 7.83 -40.97 -14.69
CA ILE A 571 6.71 -40.05 -14.94
C ILE A 571 5.67 -40.68 -15.89
N CYS A 572 6.11 -41.32 -16.98
CA CYS A 572 5.23 -41.99 -17.92
C CYS A 572 4.49 -43.17 -17.30
N ASP A 573 5.18 -44.01 -16.54
CA ASP A 573 4.60 -45.18 -15.86
C ASP A 573 3.56 -44.77 -14.81
N SER A 574 3.84 -43.70 -14.06
CA SER A 574 2.90 -43.15 -13.08
C SER A 574 1.61 -42.62 -13.68
N GLN A 575 1.59 -42.39 -15.01
CA GLN A 575 0.46 -41.85 -15.76
C GLN A 575 -0.18 -42.89 -16.71
N ASP A 576 0.11 -44.18 -16.52
CA ASP A 576 -0.35 -45.33 -17.35
C ASP A 576 0.03 -45.19 -18.85
N LEU A 577 1.09 -44.45 -19.16
CA LEU A 577 1.59 -44.25 -20.50
C LEU A 577 2.78 -45.18 -20.86
N GLY A 578 3.18 -46.05 -19.93
CA GLY A 578 4.39 -46.88 -20.01
C GLY A 578 4.27 -48.19 -20.75
N GLY A 579 3.16 -48.52 -21.38
CA GLY A 579 3.18 -49.79 -22.05
C GLY A 579 1.92 -50.31 -22.68
N ALA A 580 1.19 -49.75 -23.55
CA ALA A 580 0.28 -50.44 -24.44
C ALA A 580 -0.56 -49.55 -25.40
N ALA A 581 -0.38 -48.25 -25.44
CA ALA A 581 -1.25 -47.35 -26.18
C ALA A 581 -0.61 -46.67 -27.40
N TYR A 582 0.54 -47.12 -27.89
CA TYR A 582 1.29 -46.44 -28.96
C TYR A 582 1.53 -47.25 -30.22
N GLU A 583 0.78 -48.32 -30.39
CA GLU A 583 0.58 -48.93 -31.72
C GLU A 583 -0.77 -48.51 -32.30
N ASN A 584 -0.85 -47.25 -32.82
CA ASN A 584 -1.75 -46.90 -33.93
C ASN A 584 -1.43 -45.49 -34.43
#